data_5cbc27807605b9757fc9c213f3b1b470
#
_entry.id   5cbc27807605b9757fc9c213f3b1b470
#
_cell.length_a   1.000
_cell.length_b   1.000
_cell.length_c   1.000
_cell.angle_alpha   90.00
_cell.angle_beta   90.00
_cell.angle_gamma   90.00
#
_symmetry.space_group_name_H-M   'P 1'
#
loop_
_entity.id
_entity.type
_entity.pdbx_description
1 polymer ?
#
loop_
_entity_poly.entity_id
_entity_poly.type
_entity_poly.pdbx_seq_one_letter_code
_entity_poly.pdbx_strand_id
1 'polypeptide(L)'
;VIGGGPAGLSAAVNGRRRNKRVLLVGKEKVSSKLRQAHRVDNYLGFPAIGGAELAASYREHAVAEGVELKEDEIRNFWPEEDGFQAMGKEHLYAAKTVVIATGTPQQASIPGEEKLVGKGVSYCATCDGMFFRGKRVFFLSELEEGEKDANFLADICQQVYYLPRYKGDYRGLDPRIEVVSGRVVRLHGEERLTRVETSAGEYEVEGAFIERASLPLDSLMPDLALENGFIK
;
A
#
# COMPACT_ATOMS: atom_id res chain seq x y z
N VAL A 1 -13.81 -2.82 -6.92
CA VAL A 1 -12.79 -1.94 -7.51
C VAL A 1 -11.77 -1.63 -6.43
N ILE A 2 -10.50 -1.84 -6.70
CA ILE A 2 -9.37 -1.57 -5.79
C ILE A 2 -8.70 -0.26 -6.24
N GLY A 3 -8.77 0.77 -5.41
CA GLY A 3 -8.18 2.08 -5.66
C GLY A 3 -9.18 3.20 -5.86
N GLY A 4 -9.14 4.22 -4.99
CA GLY A 4 -10.05 5.37 -4.97
C GLY A 4 -9.60 6.56 -5.84
N GLY A 5 -8.69 6.35 -6.81
CA GLY A 5 -8.28 7.38 -7.75
C GLY A 5 -9.29 7.63 -8.87
N PRO A 6 -8.99 8.58 -9.80
CA PRO A 6 -9.88 8.92 -10.91
C PRO A 6 -10.30 7.70 -11.75
N ALA A 7 -9.35 6.80 -12.03
CA ALA A 7 -9.62 5.58 -12.80
C ALA A 7 -10.60 4.63 -12.08
N GLY A 8 -10.39 4.41 -10.77
CA GLY A 8 -11.25 3.55 -9.97
C GLY A 8 -12.66 4.12 -9.79
N LEU A 9 -12.77 5.41 -9.51
CA LEU A 9 -14.05 6.10 -9.42
C LEU A 9 -14.80 6.05 -10.75
N SER A 10 -14.11 6.29 -11.87
CA SER A 10 -14.71 6.16 -13.20
C SER A 10 -15.18 4.74 -13.49
N ALA A 11 -14.38 3.72 -13.20
CA ALA A 11 -14.76 2.32 -13.35
C ALA A 11 -15.99 1.97 -12.49
N ALA A 12 -16.03 2.45 -11.25
CA ALA A 12 -17.13 2.22 -10.33
C ALA A 12 -18.44 2.85 -10.80
N VAL A 13 -18.41 4.11 -11.22
CA VAL A 13 -19.57 4.80 -11.82
C VAL A 13 -20.10 4.05 -13.04
N ASN A 14 -19.21 3.67 -13.95
CA ASN A 14 -19.58 2.91 -15.14
C ASN A 14 -20.17 1.52 -14.81
N GLY A 15 -19.68 0.87 -13.77
CA GLY A 15 -20.24 -0.39 -13.25
C GLY A 15 -21.67 -0.19 -12.73
N ARG A 16 -21.90 0.86 -11.94
CA ARG A 16 -23.24 1.20 -11.43
C ARG A 16 -24.22 1.52 -12.57
N ARG A 17 -23.80 2.30 -13.54
CA ARG A 17 -24.59 2.61 -14.75
C ARG A 17 -24.99 1.37 -15.55
N ARG A 18 -24.22 0.27 -15.42
CA ARG A 18 -24.55 -1.04 -16.01
C ARG A 18 -25.29 -1.97 -15.04
N ASN A 19 -25.93 -1.39 -14.01
CA ASN A 19 -26.72 -2.11 -13.00
C ASN A 19 -25.93 -3.20 -12.26
N LYS A 20 -24.63 -3.00 -12.03
CA LYS A 20 -23.81 -3.90 -11.21
C LYS A 20 -23.75 -3.42 -9.76
N ARG A 21 -23.65 -4.36 -8.83
CA ARG A 21 -23.27 -4.02 -7.45
C ARG A 21 -21.77 -3.71 -7.46
N VAL A 22 -21.41 -2.53 -7.02
CA VAL A 22 -20.01 -2.08 -7.04
C VAL A 22 -19.63 -1.62 -5.65
N LEU A 23 -18.57 -2.24 -5.13
CA LEU A 23 -17.83 -1.77 -3.98
C LEU A 23 -16.49 -1.21 -4.46
N LEU A 24 -16.17 0.02 -4.09
CA LEU A 24 -14.86 0.61 -4.29
C LEU A 24 -14.14 0.64 -2.95
N VAL A 25 -12.99 -0.02 -2.88
CA VAL A 25 -12.13 -0.03 -1.71
C VAL A 25 -10.89 0.81 -1.98
N GLY A 26 -10.62 1.76 -1.11
CA GLY A 26 -9.47 2.65 -1.23
C GLY A 26 -9.32 3.56 -0.02
N LYS A 27 -8.19 4.26 0.05
CA LYS A 27 -7.95 5.23 1.11
C LYS A 27 -8.96 6.39 1.02
N GLU A 28 -9.32 6.96 2.16
CA GLU A 28 -10.27 8.10 2.25
C GLU A 28 -9.89 9.26 1.32
N LYS A 29 -8.61 9.55 1.26
CA LYS A 29 -8.06 10.63 0.44
C LYS A 29 -7.82 10.13 -0.98
N VAL A 30 -8.76 10.45 -1.88
CA VAL A 30 -8.59 10.25 -3.32
C VAL A 30 -7.24 10.81 -3.78
N SER A 31 -6.43 9.97 -4.44
CA SER A 31 -5.16 10.31 -5.10
C SER A 31 -4.39 11.51 -4.53
N SER A 32 -3.37 11.24 -3.73
CA SER A 32 -2.50 12.29 -3.16
C SER A 32 -1.91 13.20 -4.26
N LYS A 33 -1.55 12.64 -5.42
CA LYS A 33 -1.04 13.41 -6.57
C LYS A 33 -2.05 14.43 -7.08
N LEU A 34 -3.31 14.02 -7.28
CA LEU A 34 -4.35 14.92 -7.76
C LEU A 34 -4.59 16.03 -6.74
N ARG A 35 -4.73 15.70 -5.46
CA ARG A 35 -4.98 16.68 -4.40
C ARG A 35 -3.87 17.71 -4.22
N GLN A 36 -2.63 17.35 -4.53
CA GLN A 36 -1.47 18.25 -4.47
C GLN A 36 -1.37 19.19 -5.67
N ALA A 37 -2.11 18.94 -6.74
CA ALA A 37 -2.14 19.83 -7.88
C ALA A 37 -2.83 21.16 -7.52
N HIS A 38 -2.08 22.26 -7.56
CA HIS A 38 -2.64 23.58 -7.29
C HIS A 38 -3.69 23.95 -8.34
N ARG A 39 -3.48 23.49 -9.58
CA ARG A 39 -4.34 23.79 -10.71
C ARG A 39 -4.28 22.67 -11.74
N VAL A 40 -5.42 22.33 -12.31
CA VAL A 40 -5.60 21.37 -13.41
C VAL A 40 -6.30 22.11 -14.55
N ASP A 41 -5.60 22.31 -15.65
CA ASP A 41 -6.08 23.11 -16.81
C ASP A 41 -6.55 22.26 -17.99
N ASN A 42 -6.14 20.98 -18.02
CA ASN A 42 -6.34 20.09 -19.15
C ASN A 42 -7.38 18.99 -18.91
N TYR A 43 -8.22 19.12 -17.87
CA TYR A 43 -9.31 18.20 -17.65
C TYR A 43 -10.61 18.75 -18.23
N LEU A 44 -11.12 18.08 -19.27
CA LEU A 44 -12.28 18.53 -20.03
C LEU A 44 -13.51 18.73 -19.12
N GLY A 45 -14.15 19.88 -19.22
CA GLY A 45 -15.29 20.29 -18.40
C GLY A 45 -14.92 21.06 -17.12
N PHE A 46 -13.65 21.11 -16.75
CA PHE A 46 -13.15 21.81 -15.55
C PHE A 46 -11.91 22.66 -15.88
N PRO A 47 -12.10 23.82 -16.51
CA PRO A 47 -10.98 24.72 -16.79
C PRO A 47 -10.46 25.32 -15.48
N ALA A 48 -9.18 25.17 -15.20
CA ALA A 48 -8.51 25.82 -14.06
C ALA A 48 -9.07 25.45 -12.66
N ILE A 49 -9.41 24.17 -12.45
CA ILE A 49 -9.87 23.67 -11.15
C ILE A 49 -8.71 23.27 -10.24
N GLY A 50 -8.87 23.47 -8.92
CA GLY A 50 -7.94 22.91 -7.92
C GLY A 50 -8.03 21.40 -7.87
N GLY A 51 -6.88 20.71 -7.70
CA GLY A 51 -6.86 19.24 -7.67
C GLY A 51 -7.65 18.64 -6.50
N ALA A 52 -7.69 19.31 -5.36
CA ALA A 52 -8.50 18.88 -4.22
C ALA A 52 -10.01 18.99 -4.50
N GLU A 53 -10.43 20.06 -5.14
CA GLU A 53 -11.82 20.29 -5.55
C GLU A 53 -12.26 19.28 -6.60
N LEU A 54 -11.42 19.03 -7.61
CA LEU A 54 -11.66 18.01 -8.63
C LEU A 54 -11.80 16.61 -8.03
N ALA A 55 -10.94 16.27 -7.06
CA ALA A 55 -11.03 14.98 -6.35
C ALA A 55 -12.33 14.85 -5.54
N ALA A 56 -12.80 15.94 -4.92
CA ALA A 56 -14.09 15.95 -4.22
C ALA A 56 -15.26 15.73 -5.19
N SER A 57 -15.27 16.43 -6.32
CA SER A 57 -16.30 16.29 -7.36
C SER A 57 -16.40 14.86 -7.91
N TYR A 58 -15.26 14.17 -8.08
CA TYR A 58 -15.28 12.75 -8.49
C TYR A 58 -15.94 11.86 -7.45
N ARG A 59 -15.62 12.08 -6.17
CA ARG A 59 -16.20 11.29 -5.08
C ARG A 59 -17.70 11.52 -4.94
N GLU A 60 -18.12 12.77 -4.98
CA GLU A 60 -19.55 13.16 -4.93
C GLU A 60 -20.33 12.53 -6.08
N HIS A 61 -19.80 12.56 -7.29
CA HIS A 61 -20.40 11.90 -8.44
C HIS A 61 -20.57 10.40 -8.22
N ALA A 62 -19.51 9.71 -7.74
CA ALA A 62 -19.58 8.27 -7.49
C ALA A 62 -20.63 7.92 -6.43
N VAL A 63 -20.73 8.70 -5.35
CA VAL A 63 -21.76 8.53 -4.31
C VAL A 63 -23.16 8.76 -4.87
N ALA A 64 -23.34 9.80 -5.66
CA ALA A 64 -24.64 10.10 -6.30
C ALA A 64 -25.12 8.98 -7.24
N GLU A 65 -24.20 8.27 -7.90
CA GLU A 65 -24.48 7.08 -8.71
C GLU A 65 -24.68 5.79 -7.88
N GLY A 66 -24.61 5.88 -6.55
CA GLY A 66 -24.82 4.75 -5.65
C GLY A 66 -23.64 3.78 -5.58
N VAL A 67 -22.40 4.26 -5.83
CA VAL A 67 -21.19 3.47 -5.56
C VAL A 67 -21.02 3.36 -4.05
N GLU A 68 -20.88 2.14 -3.56
CA GLU A 68 -20.47 1.89 -2.17
C GLU A 68 -18.98 2.14 -2.04
N LEU A 69 -18.60 3.09 -1.18
CA LEU A 69 -17.21 3.43 -0.89
C LEU A 69 -16.82 2.85 0.47
N LYS A 70 -15.76 2.07 0.50
CA LYS A 70 -15.20 1.51 1.73
C LYS A 70 -13.76 2.00 1.90
N GLU A 71 -13.51 2.61 3.03
CA GLU A 71 -12.16 2.98 3.40
C GLU A 71 -11.42 1.76 3.96
N ASP A 72 -10.46 1.28 3.19
CA ASP A 72 -9.54 0.21 3.57
C ASP A 72 -8.36 0.18 2.59
N GLU A 73 -7.32 -0.55 2.92
CA GLU A 73 -6.14 -0.74 2.09
C GLU A 73 -6.01 -2.22 1.74
N ILE A 74 -6.30 -2.56 0.48
CA ILE A 74 -6.13 -3.93 0.00
C ILE A 74 -4.63 -4.23 -0.08
N ARG A 75 -4.22 -5.27 0.64
CA ARG A 75 -2.82 -5.74 0.73
C ARG A 75 -2.50 -6.80 -0.33
N ASN A 76 -3.44 -7.70 -0.54
CA ASN A 76 -3.37 -8.71 -1.59
C ASN A 76 -4.78 -9.19 -1.95
N PHE A 77 -4.89 -9.87 -3.09
CA PHE A 77 -6.08 -10.59 -3.49
C PHE A 77 -5.68 -11.82 -4.30
N TRP A 78 -6.58 -12.80 -4.34
CA TRP A 78 -6.34 -14.08 -5.04
C TRP A 78 -7.63 -14.61 -5.66
N PRO A 79 -7.51 -15.42 -6.74
CA PRO A 79 -8.65 -16.08 -7.34
C PRO A 79 -9.19 -17.17 -6.42
N GLU A 80 -10.51 -17.35 -6.48
CA GLU A 80 -11.26 -18.47 -5.91
C GLU A 80 -12.10 -19.11 -7.00
N GLU A 81 -12.72 -20.26 -6.71
CA GLU A 81 -13.52 -21.00 -7.69
C GLU A 81 -14.62 -20.13 -8.34
N ASP A 82 -15.30 -19.31 -7.58
CA ASP A 82 -16.41 -18.46 -8.00
C ASP A 82 -16.08 -16.95 -8.01
N GLY A 83 -14.82 -16.57 -8.12
CA GLY A 83 -14.44 -15.16 -8.14
C GLY A 83 -13.11 -14.85 -7.48
N PHE A 84 -13.09 -13.87 -6.61
CA PHE A 84 -11.89 -13.39 -5.95
C PHE A 84 -12.15 -13.09 -4.49
N GLN A 85 -11.16 -13.34 -3.64
CA GLN A 85 -11.06 -12.78 -2.31
C GLN A 85 -9.96 -11.71 -2.27
N ALA A 86 -10.15 -10.69 -1.45
CA ALA A 86 -9.18 -9.63 -1.26
C ALA A 86 -9.03 -9.33 0.24
N MET A 87 -7.82 -9.33 0.71
CA MET A 87 -7.48 -8.98 2.09
C MET A 87 -7.18 -7.49 2.19
N GLY A 88 -8.02 -6.79 2.92
CA GLY A 88 -7.75 -5.43 3.36
C GLY A 88 -7.00 -5.40 4.69
N LYS A 89 -6.62 -4.21 5.13
CA LYS A 89 -6.03 -4.01 6.46
C LYS A 89 -7.03 -4.35 7.57
N GLU A 90 -8.30 -4.05 7.37
CA GLU A 90 -9.35 -4.20 8.36
C GLU A 90 -10.37 -5.29 8.03
N HIS A 91 -10.58 -5.61 6.75
CA HIS A 91 -11.65 -6.49 6.32
C HIS A 91 -11.22 -7.47 5.23
N LEU A 92 -11.93 -8.59 5.15
CA LEU A 92 -11.86 -9.52 4.03
C LEU A 92 -13.05 -9.24 3.09
N TYR A 93 -12.77 -9.21 1.80
CA TYR A 93 -13.73 -8.91 0.75
C TYR A 93 -13.86 -10.09 -0.22
N ALA A 94 -15.05 -10.32 -0.75
CA ALA A 94 -15.29 -11.28 -1.81
C ALA A 94 -16.04 -10.61 -2.98
N ALA A 95 -15.64 -10.92 -4.20
CA ALA A 95 -16.26 -10.37 -5.40
C ALA A 95 -16.14 -11.34 -6.58
N LYS A 96 -17.11 -11.31 -7.50
CA LYS A 96 -17.04 -12.11 -8.74
C LYS A 96 -15.98 -11.59 -9.71
N THR A 97 -15.70 -10.30 -9.67
CA THR A 97 -14.72 -9.65 -10.56
C THR A 97 -13.99 -8.56 -9.78
N VAL A 98 -12.74 -8.32 -10.14
CA VAL A 98 -11.91 -7.26 -9.57
C VAL A 98 -11.45 -6.31 -10.68
N VAL A 99 -11.51 -5.01 -10.39
CA VAL A 99 -10.89 -3.97 -11.23
C VAL A 99 -9.76 -3.36 -10.42
N ILE A 100 -8.54 -3.47 -10.90
CA ILE A 100 -7.35 -2.90 -10.29
C ILE A 100 -7.16 -1.48 -10.81
N ALA A 101 -7.21 -0.49 -9.93
CA ALA A 101 -7.07 0.93 -10.26
C ALA A 101 -6.20 1.66 -9.24
N THR A 102 -5.17 0.99 -8.75
CA THR A 102 -4.26 1.47 -7.70
C THR A 102 -3.31 2.56 -8.16
N GLY A 103 -3.28 2.85 -9.45
CA GLY A 103 -2.35 3.82 -10.06
C GLY A 103 -0.95 3.25 -10.25
N THR A 104 -0.01 4.13 -10.55
CA THR A 104 1.39 3.75 -10.71
C THR A 104 2.13 3.87 -9.38
N PRO A 105 2.98 2.90 -9.01
CA PRO A 105 3.87 3.02 -7.87
C PRO A 105 4.69 4.32 -7.95
N GLN A 106 4.86 5.00 -6.83
CA GLN A 106 5.59 6.27 -6.82
C GLN A 106 7.09 6.10 -6.65
N GLN A 107 7.54 4.92 -6.25
CA GLN A 107 8.95 4.67 -5.93
C GLN A 107 9.47 3.44 -6.66
N ALA A 108 10.73 3.54 -7.07
CA ALA A 108 11.47 2.38 -7.54
C ALA A 108 11.58 1.34 -6.41
N SER A 109 11.49 0.07 -6.78
CA SER A 109 11.78 -1.06 -5.89
C SER A 109 13.18 -0.90 -5.26
N ILE A 110 13.30 -1.21 -3.98
CA ILE A 110 14.61 -1.24 -3.31
C ILE A 110 15.42 -2.38 -3.93
N PRO A 111 16.70 -2.15 -4.29
CA PRO A 111 17.54 -3.24 -4.80
C PRO A 111 17.50 -4.48 -3.90
N GLY A 112 17.15 -5.65 -4.47
CA GLY A 112 16.95 -6.91 -3.76
C GLY A 112 15.53 -7.18 -3.28
N GLU A 113 14.63 -6.20 -3.28
CA GLU A 113 13.27 -6.33 -2.77
C GLU A 113 12.47 -7.41 -3.51
N GLU A 114 12.36 -7.31 -4.84
CA GLU A 114 11.56 -8.23 -5.66
C GLU A 114 11.97 -9.71 -5.47
N LYS A 115 13.27 -9.97 -5.36
CA LYS A 115 13.83 -11.32 -5.16
C LYS A 115 13.47 -11.89 -3.79
N LEU A 116 13.26 -11.02 -2.79
CA LEU A 116 13.13 -11.39 -1.38
C LEU A 116 11.68 -11.28 -0.85
N VAL A 117 10.73 -10.83 -1.67
CA VAL A 117 9.30 -10.86 -1.31
C VAL A 117 8.87 -12.29 -0.99
N GLY A 118 8.20 -12.50 0.15
CA GLY A 118 7.85 -13.82 0.68
C GLY A 118 9.04 -14.64 1.23
N LYS A 119 10.27 -14.13 1.09
CA LYS A 119 11.50 -14.76 1.58
C LYS A 119 12.18 -13.90 2.66
N GLY A 120 11.39 -13.23 3.46
CA GLY A 120 11.83 -12.30 4.50
C GLY A 120 11.38 -10.87 4.28
N VAL A 121 10.97 -10.48 3.06
CA VAL A 121 10.36 -9.18 2.78
C VAL A 121 8.84 -9.32 2.74
N SER A 122 8.14 -8.43 3.43
CA SER A 122 6.68 -8.35 3.48
C SER A 122 6.20 -6.90 3.39
N TYR A 123 4.95 -6.72 2.95
CA TYR A 123 4.25 -5.43 2.89
C TYR A 123 3.11 -5.31 3.91
N CYS A 124 2.96 -6.32 4.78
CA CYS A 124 1.90 -6.34 5.79
C CYS A 124 2.45 -6.88 7.12
N ALA A 125 2.71 -5.97 8.06
CA ALA A 125 3.22 -6.35 9.37
C ALA A 125 2.23 -7.24 10.15
N THR A 126 0.95 -6.87 10.14
CA THR A 126 -0.10 -7.62 10.85
C THR A 126 -0.42 -8.98 10.22
N CYS A 127 -0.24 -9.13 8.88
CA CYS A 127 -0.44 -10.41 8.20
C CYS A 127 0.68 -11.41 8.49
N ASP A 128 1.92 -10.96 8.34
CA ASP A 128 3.10 -11.82 8.30
C ASP A 128 3.97 -11.74 9.55
N GLY A 129 3.73 -10.78 10.45
CA GLY A 129 4.55 -10.54 11.63
C GLY A 129 4.77 -11.77 12.50
N MET A 130 3.75 -12.64 12.61
CA MET A 130 3.83 -13.87 13.39
C MET A 130 4.90 -14.86 12.89
N PHE A 131 5.28 -14.84 11.60
CA PHE A 131 6.38 -15.66 11.07
C PHE A 131 7.76 -15.19 11.56
N PHE A 132 7.82 -13.99 12.11
CA PHE A 132 9.03 -13.35 12.61
C PHE A 132 9.07 -13.27 14.16
N ARG A 133 8.22 -14.03 14.84
CA ARG A 133 8.22 -14.08 16.30
C ARG A 133 9.61 -14.44 16.82
N GLY A 134 10.13 -13.63 17.76
CA GLY A 134 11.44 -13.80 18.38
C GLY A 134 12.62 -13.51 17.45
N LYS A 135 12.39 -12.94 16.26
CA LYS A 135 13.44 -12.56 15.29
C LYS A 135 13.67 -11.06 15.29
N ARG A 136 14.77 -10.64 14.68
CA ARG A 136 15.08 -9.23 14.44
C ARG A 136 14.46 -8.83 13.12
N VAL A 137 13.77 -7.70 13.10
CA VAL A 137 13.10 -7.19 11.90
C VAL A 137 13.43 -5.72 11.65
N PHE A 138 13.42 -5.35 10.37
CA PHE A 138 13.53 -3.97 9.92
C PHE A 138 12.15 -3.52 9.42
N PHE A 139 11.71 -2.34 9.80
CA PHE A 139 10.44 -1.80 9.32
C PHE A 139 10.62 -0.40 8.75
N LEU A 140 10.46 -0.28 7.45
CA LEU A 140 10.38 0.98 6.71
C LEU A 140 8.92 1.39 6.58
N SER A 141 8.55 2.58 7.08
CA SER A 141 7.21 3.12 6.86
C SER A 141 7.25 4.55 6.30
N GLU A 142 6.44 4.80 5.28
CA GLU A 142 6.19 6.12 4.71
C GLU A 142 4.94 6.79 5.29
N LEU A 143 4.26 6.11 6.21
CA LEU A 143 3.00 6.51 6.79
C LEU A 143 3.11 6.59 8.32
N GLU A 144 2.49 7.59 8.92
CA GLU A 144 2.42 7.74 10.38
C GLU A 144 1.68 6.56 11.03
N GLU A 145 0.68 6.01 10.35
CA GLU A 145 -0.07 4.83 10.80
C GLU A 145 0.83 3.60 11.01
N GLY A 146 2.00 3.56 10.39
CA GLY A 146 3.00 2.50 10.57
C GLY A 146 3.54 2.39 12.00
N GLU A 147 3.39 3.43 12.84
CA GLU A 147 3.74 3.34 14.26
C GLU A 147 2.95 2.24 14.99
N LYS A 148 1.67 2.04 14.62
CA LYS A 148 0.85 0.97 15.19
C LYS A 148 1.36 -0.41 14.79
N ASP A 149 1.77 -0.55 13.55
CA ASP A 149 2.31 -1.80 13.02
C ASP A 149 3.71 -2.06 13.61
N ALA A 150 4.52 -1.02 13.84
CA ALA A 150 5.79 -1.13 14.54
C ALA A 150 5.62 -1.61 15.99
N ASN A 151 4.65 -1.05 16.73
CA ASN A 151 4.32 -1.47 18.08
C ASN A 151 3.83 -2.92 18.13
N PHE A 152 2.99 -3.34 17.19
CA PHE A 152 2.58 -4.74 17.05
C PHE A 152 3.81 -5.66 16.84
N LEU A 153 4.74 -5.27 15.97
CA LEU A 153 5.97 -6.05 15.77
C LEU A 153 6.84 -6.10 17.03
N ALA A 154 6.90 -5.01 17.83
CA ALA A 154 7.66 -4.98 19.07
C ALA A 154 7.11 -5.95 20.13
N ASP A 155 5.83 -6.29 20.07
CA ASP A 155 5.23 -7.27 20.98
C ASP A 155 5.59 -8.74 20.65
N ILE A 156 5.99 -9.01 19.42
CA ILE A 156 6.22 -10.37 18.94
C ILE A 156 7.66 -10.64 18.52
N CYS A 157 8.39 -9.64 18.07
CA CYS A 157 9.77 -9.75 17.59
C CYS A 157 10.78 -9.53 18.70
N GLN A 158 12.00 -10.02 18.52
CA GLN A 158 13.12 -9.80 19.44
C GLN A 158 13.60 -8.35 19.40
N GLN A 159 13.68 -7.79 18.19
CA GLN A 159 14.14 -6.42 17.94
C GLN A 159 13.41 -5.85 16.72
N VAL A 160 13.00 -4.61 16.79
CA VAL A 160 12.45 -3.84 15.66
C VAL A 160 13.33 -2.63 15.40
N TYR A 161 13.91 -2.56 14.19
CA TYR A 161 14.58 -1.38 13.67
C TYR A 161 13.56 -0.63 12.81
N TYR A 162 13.14 0.54 13.25
CA TYR A 162 12.09 1.33 12.59
C TYR A 162 12.67 2.52 11.84
N LEU A 163 12.44 2.57 10.54
CA LEU A 163 12.85 3.67 9.66
C LEU A 163 11.61 4.45 9.18
N PRO A 164 11.21 5.52 9.88
CA PRO A 164 10.14 6.39 9.42
C PRO A 164 10.59 7.26 8.24
N ARG A 165 9.72 7.39 7.23
CA ARG A 165 9.93 8.24 6.06
C ARG A 165 8.92 9.39 5.99
N TYR A 166 8.29 9.71 7.10
CA TYR A 166 7.39 10.84 7.32
C TYR A 166 7.95 11.74 8.44
N LYS A 167 7.40 12.92 8.60
CA LYS A 167 7.78 13.84 9.67
C LYS A 167 6.86 13.60 10.87
N GLY A 168 7.43 13.23 12.01
CA GLY A 168 6.72 12.99 13.24
C GLY A 168 7.64 13.13 14.45
N ASP A 169 7.08 13.06 15.65
CA ASP A 169 7.83 13.07 16.90
C ASP A 169 8.01 11.66 17.51
N TYR A 170 7.39 10.67 16.87
CA TYR A 170 7.48 9.23 17.19
C TYR A 170 7.15 8.87 18.64
N ARG A 171 6.38 9.72 19.34
CA ARG A 171 6.06 9.53 20.77
C ARG A 171 5.14 8.36 21.04
N GLY A 172 4.44 7.89 20.00
CA GLY A 172 3.56 6.71 20.06
C GLY A 172 4.28 5.37 20.01
N LEU A 173 5.60 5.36 19.73
CA LEU A 173 6.37 4.13 19.60
C LEU A 173 6.70 3.51 20.95
N ASP A 174 6.66 2.18 21.00
CA ASP A 174 7.14 1.38 22.12
C ASP A 174 8.64 1.66 22.35
N PRO A 175 9.09 1.88 23.60
CA PRO A 175 10.50 2.14 23.93
C PRO A 175 11.47 1.03 23.50
N ARG A 176 10.98 -0.18 23.20
CA ARG A 176 11.80 -1.30 22.70
C ARG A 176 12.18 -1.14 21.23
N ILE A 177 11.49 -0.25 20.50
CA ILE A 177 11.74 0.02 19.09
C ILE A 177 12.96 0.93 18.95
N GLU A 178 13.92 0.51 18.15
CA GLU A 178 15.04 1.36 17.76
C GLU A 178 14.69 2.14 16.50
N VAL A 179 14.49 3.43 16.68
CA VAL A 179 14.26 4.35 15.54
C VAL A 179 15.60 4.62 14.87
N VAL A 180 15.69 4.24 13.60
CA VAL A 180 16.90 4.39 12.78
C VAL A 180 16.70 5.47 11.72
N SER A 181 17.81 5.95 11.17
CA SER A 181 17.81 7.03 10.17
C SER A 181 18.47 6.58 8.86
N GLY A 182 18.37 7.43 7.84
CA GLY A 182 18.99 7.20 6.55
C GLY A 182 17.98 6.77 5.48
N ARG A 183 18.49 6.18 4.41
CA ARG A 183 17.72 5.65 3.28
C ARG A 183 18.13 4.19 3.07
N VAL A 184 17.18 3.30 2.87
CA VAL A 184 17.49 1.92 2.49
C VAL A 184 18.17 1.92 1.12
N VAL A 185 19.34 1.32 1.06
CA VAL A 185 20.18 1.22 -0.14
C VAL A 185 19.96 -0.12 -0.82
N ARG A 186 19.89 -1.21 -0.03
CA ARG A 186 19.76 -2.58 -0.54
C ARG A 186 19.24 -3.53 0.52
N LEU A 187 18.52 -4.54 0.06
CA LEU A 187 18.15 -5.73 0.83
C LEU A 187 19.04 -6.89 0.38
N HIS A 188 19.70 -7.53 1.33
CA HIS A 188 20.67 -8.59 1.07
C HIS A 188 20.13 -9.96 1.46
N GLY A 189 20.36 -10.93 0.60
CA GLY A 189 20.02 -12.33 0.79
C GLY A 189 19.92 -13.06 -0.55
N GLU A 190 20.05 -14.38 -0.52
CA GLU A 190 19.90 -15.21 -1.71
C GLU A 190 18.59 -16.00 -1.67
N GLU A 191 18.46 -16.90 -0.71
CA GLU A 191 17.24 -17.68 -0.49
C GLU A 191 16.27 -16.99 0.46
N ARG A 192 16.79 -16.15 1.37
CA ARG A 192 16.04 -15.37 2.34
C ARG A 192 16.78 -14.09 2.69
N LEU A 193 16.07 -13.12 3.24
CA LEU A 193 16.64 -11.88 3.76
C LEU A 193 17.60 -12.19 4.92
N THR A 194 18.76 -11.54 4.90
CA THR A 194 19.77 -11.65 5.96
C THR A 194 20.17 -10.29 6.52
N ARG A 195 20.04 -9.22 5.72
CA ARG A 195 20.52 -7.89 6.11
C ARG A 195 19.83 -6.79 5.31
N VAL A 196 19.62 -5.67 5.96
CA VAL A 196 19.21 -4.40 5.35
C VAL A 196 20.36 -3.41 5.41
N GLU A 197 20.77 -2.91 4.26
CA GLU A 197 21.78 -1.85 4.14
C GLU A 197 21.06 -0.49 4.00
N THR A 198 21.49 0.45 4.84
CA THR A 198 21.01 1.85 4.76
C THR A 198 22.22 2.78 4.55
N SER A 199 21.95 4.03 4.20
CA SER A 199 23.00 5.05 4.10
C SER A 199 23.66 5.42 5.45
N ALA A 200 23.07 4.95 6.57
CA ALA A 200 23.56 5.22 7.92
C ALA A 200 24.18 3.99 8.61
N GLY A 201 24.00 2.78 8.05
CA GLY A 201 24.53 1.54 8.61
C GLY A 201 23.83 0.31 8.06
N GLU A 202 24.24 -0.84 8.58
CA GLU A 202 23.72 -2.16 8.19
C GLU A 202 23.03 -2.82 9.38
N TYR A 203 21.93 -3.52 9.12
CA TYR A 203 21.12 -4.19 10.12
C TYR A 203 20.94 -5.66 9.75
N GLU A 204 21.51 -6.56 10.56
CA GLU A 204 21.27 -8.00 10.41
C GLU A 204 19.86 -8.33 10.90
N VAL A 205 19.02 -8.79 10.00
CA VAL A 205 17.61 -9.08 10.28
C VAL A 205 17.11 -10.27 9.48
N GLU A 206 16.11 -10.95 10.00
CA GLU A 206 15.48 -12.07 9.34
C GLU A 206 14.18 -11.65 8.62
N GLY A 207 13.68 -10.44 8.89
CA GLY A 207 12.49 -9.88 8.25
C GLY A 207 12.64 -8.40 7.92
N ALA A 208 12.05 -7.96 6.82
CA ALA A 208 11.89 -6.55 6.48
C ALA A 208 10.45 -6.27 6.07
N PHE A 209 9.80 -5.37 6.77
CA PHE A 209 8.47 -4.87 6.44
C PHE A 209 8.62 -3.52 5.75
N ILE A 210 7.90 -3.35 4.64
CA ILE A 210 7.98 -2.14 3.82
C ILE A 210 6.57 -1.60 3.60
N GLU A 211 6.25 -0.54 4.32
CA GLU A 211 4.97 0.16 4.19
C GLU A 211 5.16 1.44 3.37
N ARG A 212 4.53 1.46 2.19
CA ARG A 212 4.58 2.59 1.27
C ARG A 212 3.21 3.25 1.13
N ALA A 213 3.22 4.48 0.66
CA ALA A 213 1.99 5.19 0.30
C ALA A 213 1.24 4.51 -0.87
N SER A 214 1.92 3.70 -1.68
CA SER A 214 1.33 2.84 -2.71
C SER A 214 2.09 1.51 -2.80
N LEU A 215 1.36 0.39 -2.94
CA LEU A 215 1.94 -0.94 -3.09
C LEU A 215 2.35 -1.20 -4.54
N PRO A 216 3.46 -1.93 -4.79
CA PRO A 216 3.74 -2.50 -6.09
C PRO A 216 2.61 -3.45 -6.52
N LEU A 217 2.31 -3.50 -7.83
CA LEU A 217 1.17 -4.30 -8.35
C LEU A 217 1.35 -5.80 -8.17
N ASP A 218 2.58 -6.30 -8.26
CA ASP A 218 2.94 -7.70 -8.04
C ASP A 218 2.73 -8.14 -6.59
N SER A 219 2.79 -7.21 -5.63
CA SER A 219 2.48 -7.52 -4.24
C SER A 219 0.99 -7.73 -3.99
N LEU A 220 0.13 -7.16 -4.84
CA LEU A 220 -1.32 -7.35 -4.75
C LEU A 220 -1.74 -8.73 -5.24
N MET A 221 -1.07 -9.25 -6.27
CA MET A 221 -1.30 -10.56 -6.85
C MET A 221 0.01 -11.08 -7.47
N PRO A 222 0.68 -12.07 -6.84
CA PRO A 222 2.01 -12.54 -7.28
C PRO A 222 2.06 -13.05 -8.73
N ASP A 223 0.97 -13.62 -9.24
CA ASP A 223 0.89 -14.18 -10.60
C ASP A 223 0.38 -13.16 -11.63
N LEU A 224 0.31 -11.89 -11.27
CA LEU A 224 -0.14 -10.85 -12.18
C LEU A 224 0.91 -10.62 -13.28
N ALA A 225 0.51 -10.78 -14.54
CA ALA A 225 1.41 -10.54 -15.67
C ALA A 225 1.73 -9.06 -15.79
N LEU A 226 2.96 -8.71 -15.47
CA LEU A 226 3.46 -7.32 -15.53
C LEU A 226 4.46 -7.17 -16.67
N GLU A 227 4.46 -6.00 -17.30
CA GLU A 227 5.47 -5.55 -18.26
C GLU A 227 5.89 -4.13 -17.92
N ASN A 228 7.17 -3.92 -17.60
CA ASN A 228 7.73 -2.63 -17.15
C ASN A 228 6.99 -2.03 -15.94
N GLY A 229 6.48 -2.87 -15.01
CA GLY A 229 5.74 -2.44 -13.82
C GLY A 229 4.26 -2.10 -14.06
N PHE A 230 3.74 -2.37 -15.27
CA PHE A 230 2.33 -2.21 -15.63
C PHE A 230 1.66 -3.57 -15.86
N ILE A 231 0.38 -3.65 -15.61
CA ILE A 231 -0.43 -4.83 -15.92
C ILE A 231 -0.44 -5.01 -17.45
N LYS A 232 -0.09 -6.21 -17.91
CA LYS A 232 -0.05 -6.57 -19.31
C LYS A 232 -1.45 -6.80 -19.91
#